data_2ce2828b864734eb06be2ae336bac12a
#
_entry.id   2ce2828b864734eb06be2ae336bac12a
#
_cell.length_a   1.000
_cell.length_b   1.000
_cell.length_c   1.000
_cell.angle_alpha   90.00
_cell.angle_beta   90.00
_cell.angle_gamma   90.00
#
_symmetry.space_group_name_H-M   'P 1'
#
loop_
_entity.id
_entity.type
_entity.pdbx_description
1 polymer ?
#
loop_
_entity_poly.entity_id
_entity_poly.type
_entity_poly.pdbx_seq_one_letter_code
_entity_poly.pdbx_strand_id
1 'polypeptide(L)'
;MENMEYKKVLAAILAELEKHNIPYTIVGAVAMGFWGVRRDTVDVDFLVKAADREKVIAFMKGLGYDHMVASNFADQFGHLIKEMGLVDFLYTKREQGIIEDGKTFKGIKDIDVRVAMPEDLIGLKLDAIKNNPKREIQDWADIQAIVEVLGANLD
;
A
#
# COMPACT_ATOMS: atom_id res chain seq x y z
N MET A 1 -6.29 10.52 8.41
CA MET A 1 -5.31 11.08 7.47
C MET A 1 -5.20 12.60 7.51
N GLU A 2 -5.58 13.18 8.62
CA GLU A 2 -5.62 14.65 8.76
C GLU A 2 -4.27 15.31 8.49
N ASN A 3 -3.16 14.62 8.80
CA ASN A 3 -1.83 15.19 8.75
C ASN A 3 -0.98 14.70 7.57
N MET A 4 -1.59 13.98 6.61
CA MET A 4 -0.84 13.46 5.48
C MET A 4 -1.38 14.02 4.16
N GLU A 5 -0.53 14.66 3.41
CA GLU A 5 -0.86 15.08 2.06
C GLU A 5 -0.68 13.93 1.07
N TYR A 6 -1.50 12.90 1.24
CA TYR A 6 -1.30 11.67 0.49
C TYR A 6 -1.42 11.84 -1.04
N LYS A 7 -2.15 12.84 -1.51
CA LYS A 7 -2.22 13.14 -2.94
C LYS A 7 -0.85 13.50 -3.52
N LYS A 8 -0.12 14.35 -2.80
CA LYS A 8 1.24 14.74 -3.16
C LYS A 8 2.18 13.54 -3.08
N VAL A 9 2.06 12.78 -2.01
CA VAL A 9 2.89 11.58 -1.77
C VAL A 9 2.66 10.58 -2.89
N LEU A 10 1.40 10.25 -3.18
CA LEU A 10 1.07 9.31 -4.24
C LEU A 10 1.59 9.78 -5.59
N ALA A 11 1.35 11.05 -5.94
CA ALA A 11 1.79 11.57 -7.24
C ALA A 11 3.31 11.44 -7.43
N ALA A 12 4.08 11.78 -6.40
CA ALA A 12 5.54 11.70 -6.46
C ALA A 12 6.04 10.27 -6.60
N ILE A 13 5.49 9.36 -5.79
CA ILE A 13 5.92 7.95 -5.78
C ILE A 13 5.47 7.25 -7.05
N LEU A 14 4.24 7.47 -7.50
CA LEU A 14 3.74 6.86 -8.74
C LEU A 14 4.56 7.29 -9.95
N ALA A 15 4.99 8.55 -9.99
CA ALA A 15 5.86 9.04 -11.05
C ALA A 15 7.20 8.28 -11.07
N GLU A 16 7.78 8.01 -9.90
CA GLU A 16 9.03 7.25 -9.81
C GLU A 16 8.84 5.78 -10.19
N LEU A 17 7.74 5.17 -9.75
CA LEU A 17 7.43 3.78 -10.11
C LEU A 17 7.29 3.64 -11.63
N GLU A 18 6.60 4.58 -12.27
CA GLU A 18 6.44 4.59 -13.72
C GLU A 18 7.78 4.80 -14.42
N LYS A 19 8.56 5.78 -13.97
CA LYS A 19 9.87 6.11 -14.54
C LYS A 19 10.81 4.89 -14.55
N HIS A 20 10.76 4.08 -13.50
CA HIS A 20 11.62 2.91 -13.34
C HIS A 20 10.96 1.61 -13.82
N ASN A 21 9.77 1.68 -14.39
CA ASN A 21 9.01 0.52 -14.88
C ASN A 21 8.82 -0.55 -13.79
N ILE A 22 8.47 -0.11 -12.58
CA ILE A 22 8.24 -1.00 -11.44
C ILE A 22 6.76 -1.32 -11.33
N PRO A 23 6.34 -2.58 -11.55
CA PRO A 23 4.96 -2.98 -11.29
C PRO A 23 4.64 -2.88 -9.80
N TYR A 24 3.47 -2.35 -9.49
CA TYR A 24 3.06 -2.16 -8.11
C TYR A 24 1.55 -2.32 -7.97
N THR A 25 1.11 -2.47 -6.73
CA THR A 25 -0.28 -2.25 -6.37
C THR A 25 -0.32 -1.60 -4.98
N ILE A 26 -1.32 -0.75 -4.74
CA ILE A 26 -1.55 -0.18 -3.42
C ILE A 26 -2.32 -1.20 -2.60
N VAL A 27 -1.91 -1.38 -1.35
CA VAL A 27 -2.54 -2.27 -0.38
C VAL A 27 -2.86 -1.46 0.88
N GLY A 28 -3.33 -2.13 1.92
CA GLY A 28 -3.59 -1.49 3.22
C GLY A 28 -4.79 -0.56 3.24
N ALA A 29 -4.81 0.38 4.19
CA ALA A 29 -5.97 1.22 4.45
C ALA A 29 -6.30 2.18 3.29
N VAL A 30 -5.31 2.69 2.58
CA VAL A 30 -5.55 3.55 1.42
C VAL A 30 -6.26 2.76 0.31
N ALA A 31 -5.84 1.51 0.08
CA ALA A 31 -6.52 0.64 -0.86
C ALA A 31 -7.97 0.39 -0.46
N MET A 32 -8.22 0.14 0.83
CA MET A 32 -9.58 0.00 1.35
C MET A 32 -10.42 1.23 1.01
N GLY A 33 -9.85 2.41 1.16
CA GLY A 33 -10.52 3.67 0.83
C GLY A 33 -10.96 3.76 -0.63
N PHE A 34 -10.13 3.29 -1.56
CA PHE A 34 -10.50 3.24 -2.98
C PHE A 34 -11.71 2.34 -3.23
N TRP A 35 -11.87 1.30 -2.43
CA TRP A 35 -13.01 0.38 -2.52
C TRP A 35 -14.22 0.85 -1.71
N GLY A 36 -14.17 2.05 -1.12
CA GLY A 36 -15.27 2.61 -0.36
C GLY A 36 -15.32 2.22 1.11
N VAL A 37 -14.26 1.61 1.60
CA VAL A 37 -14.14 1.21 3.02
C VAL A 37 -13.30 2.26 3.73
N ARG A 38 -13.93 3.13 4.51
CA ARG A 38 -13.25 4.22 5.20
C ARG A 38 -12.51 3.74 6.44
N ARG A 39 -11.28 4.17 6.54
CA ARG A 39 -10.44 3.94 7.71
C ARG A 39 -9.34 4.99 7.75
N ASP A 40 -9.15 5.58 8.91
CA ASP A 40 -8.06 6.54 9.09
C ASP A 40 -6.71 5.83 9.09
N THR A 41 -5.74 6.46 8.44
CA THR A 41 -4.37 5.95 8.41
C THR A 41 -3.40 7.11 8.17
N VAL A 42 -2.17 6.92 8.63
CA VAL A 42 -1.06 7.86 8.37
C VAL A 42 -0.08 7.24 7.38
N ASP A 43 -0.35 6.04 6.90
CA ASP A 43 0.54 5.26 6.05
C ASP A 43 -0.06 5.05 4.67
N VAL A 44 0.79 5.04 3.66
CA VAL A 44 0.45 4.50 2.35
C VAL A 44 1.28 3.24 2.15
N ASP A 45 0.63 2.16 1.77
CA ASP A 45 1.28 0.86 1.60
C ASP A 45 1.30 0.45 0.14
N PHE A 46 2.49 0.15 -0.37
CA PHE A 46 2.70 -0.36 -1.72
C PHE A 46 3.18 -1.80 -1.66
N LEU A 47 2.74 -2.61 -2.60
CA LEU A 47 3.26 -3.95 -2.82
C LEU A 47 4.03 -3.95 -4.13
N VAL A 48 5.30 -4.34 -4.09
CA VAL A 48 6.16 -4.46 -5.25
C VAL A 48 6.92 -5.78 -5.20
N LYS A 49 7.56 -6.15 -6.28
CA LYS A 49 8.38 -7.37 -6.31
C LYS A 49 9.69 -7.14 -5.56
N ALA A 50 10.16 -8.17 -4.87
CA ALA A 50 11.42 -8.11 -4.13
C ALA A 50 12.61 -7.71 -5.01
N ALA A 51 12.58 -8.07 -6.29
CA ALA A 51 13.63 -7.73 -7.24
C ALA A 51 13.79 -6.22 -7.46
N ASP A 52 12.74 -5.43 -7.16
CA ASP A 52 12.75 -3.98 -7.36
C ASP A 52 13.12 -3.20 -6.10
N ARG A 53 13.42 -3.89 -5.00
CA ARG A 53 13.68 -3.27 -3.70
C ARG A 53 14.77 -2.20 -3.74
N GLU A 54 15.90 -2.50 -4.38
CA GLU A 54 17.02 -1.56 -4.44
C GLU A 54 16.64 -0.26 -5.17
N LYS A 55 15.86 -0.37 -6.23
CA LYS A 55 15.35 0.79 -6.96
C LYS A 55 14.42 1.63 -6.10
N VAL A 56 13.55 0.98 -5.33
CA VAL A 56 12.63 1.66 -4.41
C VAL A 56 13.40 2.44 -3.35
N ILE A 57 14.38 1.81 -2.72
CA ILE A 57 15.20 2.47 -1.69
C ILE A 57 15.90 3.69 -2.28
N ALA A 58 16.46 3.56 -3.48
CA ALA A 58 17.17 4.64 -4.13
C ALA A 58 16.25 5.83 -4.44
N PHE A 59 15.10 5.60 -5.06
CA PHE A 59 14.23 6.72 -5.42
C PHE A 59 13.55 7.34 -4.19
N MET A 60 13.23 6.56 -3.15
CA MET A 60 12.63 7.11 -1.94
C MET A 60 13.61 8.06 -1.23
N LYS A 61 14.89 7.71 -1.18
CA LYS A 61 15.92 8.62 -0.67
C LYS A 61 16.03 9.87 -1.53
N GLY A 62 15.95 9.72 -2.84
CA GLY A 62 15.94 10.85 -3.78
C GLY A 62 14.78 11.80 -3.58
N LEU A 63 13.63 11.30 -3.11
CA LEU A 63 12.45 12.10 -2.79
C LEU A 63 12.53 12.76 -1.41
N GLY A 64 13.60 12.53 -0.66
CA GLY A 64 13.78 13.12 0.67
C GLY A 64 13.27 12.28 1.82
N TYR A 65 12.93 11.02 1.59
CA TYR A 65 12.51 10.12 2.66
C TYR A 65 13.70 9.46 3.34
N ASP A 66 13.56 9.27 4.64
CA ASP A 66 14.50 8.51 5.44
C ASP A 66 14.04 7.06 5.53
N HIS A 67 14.99 6.14 5.40
CA HIS A 67 14.73 4.71 5.54
C HIS A 67 14.71 4.36 7.03
N MET A 68 13.51 4.27 7.59
CA MET A 68 13.32 4.17 9.04
C MET A 68 13.38 2.76 9.59
N VAL A 69 12.76 1.82 8.91
CA VAL A 69 12.71 0.42 9.32
C VAL A 69 12.92 -0.46 8.11
N ALA A 70 13.73 -1.48 8.27
CA ALA A 70 13.94 -2.50 7.24
C ALA A 70 13.70 -3.88 7.85
N SER A 71 13.00 -4.73 7.13
CA SER A 71 12.83 -6.14 7.46
C SER A 71 13.09 -6.99 6.23
N ASN A 72 12.96 -8.30 6.35
CA ASN A 72 13.12 -9.20 5.20
C ASN A 72 12.00 -9.01 4.16
N PHE A 73 10.87 -8.42 4.57
CA PHE A 73 9.65 -8.34 3.75
C PHE A 73 9.21 -6.94 3.43
N ALA A 74 9.77 -5.92 4.09
CA ALA A 74 9.26 -4.56 3.96
C ALA A 74 10.30 -3.51 4.32
N ASP A 75 10.10 -2.32 3.76
CA ASP A 75 10.81 -1.11 4.14
C ASP A 75 9.80 -0.04 4.51
N GLN A 76 10.04 0.67 5.60
CA GLN A 76 9.26 1.83 5.99
C GLN A 76 10.10 3.09 5.82
N PHE A 77 9.49 4.09 5.21
CA PHE A 77 10.11 5.39 4.97
C PHE A 77 9.31 6.49 5.66
N GLY A 78 10.02 7.43 6.26
CA GLY A 78 9.43 8.61 6.86
C GLY A 78 10.03 9.87 6.28
N HIS A 79 9.38 11.01 6.48
CA HIS A 79 9.83 12.29 5.96
C HIS A 79 9.90 13.31 7.10
N LEU A 80 10.86 14.24 7.01
CA LEU A 80 10.98 15.34 7.99
C LEU A 80 9.73 16.19 8.01
N ILE A 81 9.09 16.36 6.85
CA ILE A 81 7.82 17.07 6.76
C ILE A 81 6.73 16.08 7.19
N LYS A 82 6.12 16.35 8.34
CA LYS A 82 5.14 15.46 8.96
C LYS A 82 3.96 15.12 8.05
N GLU A 83 3.52 16.09 7.26
CA GLU A 83 2.40 15.95 6.33
C GLU A 83 2.67 14.94 5.21
N MET A 84 3.94 14.61 4.96
CA MET A 84 4.29 13.60 3.97
C MET A 84 4.06 12.17 4.48
N GLY A 85 3.81 12.00 5.77
CA GLY A 85 3.41 10.74 6.37
C GLY A 85 4.45 9.63 6.28
N LEU A 86 3.98 8.41 6.51
CA LEU A 86 4.79 7.20 6.42
C LEU A 86 4.43 6.46 5.12
N VAL A 87 5.44 5.87 4.51
CA VAL A 87 5.27 5.07 3.30
C VAL A 87 5.90 3.71 3.53
N ASP A 88 5.11 2.66 3.35
CA ASP A 88 5.56 1.29 3.49
C ASP A 88 5.62 0.62 2.13
N PHE A 89 6.72 -0.04 1.84
CA PHE A 89 6.86 -0.93 0.70
C PHE A 89 6.97 -2.36 1.20
N LEU A 90 6.00 -3.19 0.79
CA LEU A 90 6.02 -4.62 1.04
C LEU A 90 6.53 -5.31 -0.21
N TYR A 91 7.32 -6.35 -0.02
CA TYR A 91 7.97 -7.06 -1.12
C TYR A 91 7.46 -8.48 -1.21
N THR A 92 7.08 -8.88 -2.41
CA THR A 92 6.67 -10.26 -2.66
C THR A 92 7.76 -11.02 -3.41
N LYS A 93 8.07 -12.21 -2.91
CA LYS A 93 9.00 -13.13 -3.56
C LYS A 93 8.27 -14.13 -4.45
N ARG A 94 6.96 -14.24 -4.30
CA ARG A 94 6.15 -15.17 -5.07
C ARG A 94 5.24 -14.40 -5.99
N GLU A 95 5.04 -14.92 -7.18
CA GLU A 95 4.03 -14.43 -8.08
C GLU A 95 2.68 -14.89 -7.54
N GLN A 96 2.06 -14.08 -6.71
CA GLN A 96 0.74 -14.37 -6.14
C GLN A 96 -0.38 -13.75 -6.96
N GLY A 97 -0.03 -13.07 -8.05
CA GLY A 97 -1.01 -12.42 -8.89
C GLY A 97 -1.57 -11.10 -8.32
N ILE A 98 -1.27 -10.76 -7.09
CA ILE A 98 -1.84 -9.57 -6.42
C ILE A 98 -1.52 -8.29 -7.19
N ILE A 99 -0.28 -8.13 -7.64
CA ILE A 99 0.15 -6.95 -8.40
C ILE A 99 -0.56 -6.91 -9.75
N GLU A 100 -0.55 -8.04 -10.45
CA GLU A 100 -1.10 -8.16 -11.79
C GLU A 100 -2.63 -8.03 -11.79
N ASP A 101 -3.29 -8.55 -10.77
CA ASP A 101 -4.76 -8.55 -10.64
C ASP A 101 -5.33 -7.22 -10.15
N GLY A 102 -4.49 -6.30 -9.73
CA GLY A 102 -4.93 -5.01 -9.23
C GLY A 102 -5.81 -4.27 -10.24
N LYS A 103 -6.76 -3.51 -9.70
CA LYS A 103 -7.66 -2.68 -10.52
C LYS A 103 -7.11 -1.27 -10.62
N THR A 104 -7.22 -0.69 -11.82
CA THR A 104 -6.85 0.71 -12.04
C THR A 104 -8.01 1.62 -11.69
N PHE A 105 -7.74 2.58 -10.81
CA PHE A 105 -8.68 3.65 -10.49
C PHE A 105 -8.15 4.96 -11.06
N LYS A 106 -9.03 5.79 -11.56
CA LYS A 106 -8.69 7.17 -11.86
C LYS A 106 -8.73 7.94 -10.56
N GLY A 107 -7.58 8.35 -10.13
CA GLY A 107 -7.50 8.90 -8.80
C GLY A 107 -7.24 10.39 -8.80
N ILE A 108 -6.00 10.75 -8.69
CA ILE A 108 -5.59 12.05 -8.22
C ILE A 108 -4.91 12.77 -9.38
N LYS A 109 -5.41 13.95 -9.79
CA LYS A 109 -4.83 14.75 -10.87
C LYS A 109 -4.65 13.95 -12.17
N ASP A 110 -5.64 13.13 -12.52
CA ASP A 110 -5.64 12.29 -13.71
C ASP A 110 -4.57 11.19 -13.72
N ILE A 111 -3.97 10.90 -12.56
CA ILE A 111 -3.01 9.80 -12.43
C ILE A 111 -3.77 8.52 -12.16
N ASP A 112 -3.50 7.50 -12.95
CA ASP A 112 -4.04 6.17 -12.72
C ASP A 112 -3.35 5.53 -11.53
N VAL A 113 -4.16 4.92 -10.64
CA VAL A 113 -3.69 4.26 -9.42
C VAL A 113 -4.07 2.80 -9.47
N ARG A 114 -3.10 1.92 -9.33
CA ARG A 114 -3.32 0.47 -9.27
C ARG A 114 -3.58 0.06 -7.83
N VAL A 115 -4.71 -0.58 -7.57
CA VAL A 115 -5.17 -0.94 -6.24
C VAL A 115 -5.46 -2.43 -6.20
N ALA A 116 -5.01 -3.11 -5.14
CA ALA A 116 -5.25 -4.53 -4.97
C ALA A 116 -6.75 -4.83 -4.88
N MET A 117 -7.15 -6.00 -5.37
CA MET A 117 -8.53 -6.46 -5.30
C MET A 117 -8.93 -6.72 -3.84
N PRO A 118 -10.22 -6.54 -3.50
CA PRO A 118 -10.67 -6.75 -2.11
C PRO A 118 -10.33 -8.12 -1.57
N GLU A 119 -10.44 -9.16 -2.39
CA GLU A 119 -10.10 -10.54 -2.02
C GLU A 119 -8.63 -10.65 -1.62
N ASP A 120 -7.75 -9.97 -2.36
CA ASP A 120 -6.32 -9.96 -2.07
C ASP A 120 -6.01 -9.16 -0.81
N LEU A 121 -6.74 -8.06 -0.56
CA LEU A 121 -6.62 -7.30 0.68
C LEU A 121 -6.97 -8.18 1.88
N ILE A 122 -8.05 -8.95 1.78
CA ILE A 122 -8.45 -9.89 2.83
C ILE A 122 -7.35 -10.94 3.04
N GLY A 123 -6.83 -11.51 1.96
CA GLY A 123 -5.75 -12.49 2.03
C GLY A 123 -4.51 -11.96 2.74
N LEU A 124 -4.09 -10.74 2.42
CA LEU A 124 -2.96 -10.10 3.09
C LEU A 124 -3.21 -9.87 4.57
N LYS A 125 -4.45 -9.50 4.94
CA LYS A 125 -4.84 -9.34 6.34
C LYS A 125 -4.81 -10.66 7.10
N LEU A 126 -5.28 -11.73 6.48
CA LEU A 126 -5.23 -13.07 7.09
C LEU A 126 -3.78 -13.50 7.33
N ASP A 127 -2.89 -13.25 6.39
CA ASP A 127 -1.47 -13.53 6.57
C ASP A 127 -0.86 -12.68 7.69
N ALA A 128 -1.26 -11.41 7.78
CA ALA A 128 -0.78 -10.52 8.84
C ALA A 128 -1.23 -10.98 10.22
N ILE A 129 -2.46 -11.44 10.37
CA ILE A 129 -2.98 -12.00 11.63
C ILE A 129 -2.14 -13.20 12.06
N LYS A 130 -1.86 -14.10 11.13
CA LYS A 130 -1.06 -15.29 11.37
C LYS A 130 0.37 -14.96 11.83
N ASN A 131 0.96 -13.93 11.23
CA ASN A 131 2.37 -13.59 11.46
C ASN A 131 2.58 -12.56 12.56
N ASN A 132 1.56 -11.77 12.92
CA ASN A 132 1.65 -10.75 13.95
C ASN A 132 0.38 -10.67 14.78
N PRO A 133 0.27 -11.50 15.83
CA PRO A 133 -0.95 -11.53 16.68
C PRO A 133 -1.29 -10.19 17.34
N LYS A 134 -0.33 -9.30 17.50
CA LYS A 134 -0.60 -7.98 18.11
C LYS A 134 -1.52 -7.11 17.26
N ARG A 135 -1.61 -7.37 15.97
CA ARG A 135 -2.46 -6.65 15.03
C ARG A 135 -3.79 -7.34 14.77
N GLU A 136 -4.03 -8.47 15.40
CA GLU A 136 -5.17 -9.33 15.11
C GLU A 136 -6.50 -8.59 15.17
N ILE A 137 -6.73 -7.81 16.22
CA ILE A 137 -8.00 -7.09 16.41
C ILE A 137 -8.24 -6.12 15.24
N GLN A 138 -7.24 -5.33 14.89
CA GLN A 138 -7.37 -4.36 13.82
C GLN A 138 -7.54 -5.04 12.46
N ASP A 139 -6.79 -6.10 12.21
CA ASP A 139 -6.86 -6.81 10.92
C ASP A 139 -8.20 -7.51 10.75
N TRP A 140 -8.75 -8.13 11.82
CA TRP A 140 -10.11 -8.68 11.78
C TRP A 140 -11.18 -7.61 11.57
N ALA A 141 -11.02 -6.45 12.21
CA ALA A 141 -11.95 -5.34 12.01
C ALA A 141 -11.91 -4.84 10.56
N ASP A 142 -10.74 -4.79 9.95
CA ASP A 142 -10.58 -4.40 8.54
C ASP A 142 -11.24 -5.41 7.60
N ILE A 143 -11.06 -6.71 7.86
CA ILE A 143 -11.68 -7.77 7.06
C ILE A 143 -13.22 -7.66 7.16
N GLN A 144 -13.72 -7.47 8.36
CA GLN A 144 -15.15 -7.32 8.58
C GLN A 144 -15.70 -6.11 7.81
N ALA A 145 -15.00 -4.99 7.85
CA ALA A 145 -15.41 -3.77 7.15
C ALA A 145 -15.45 -4.00 5.63
N ILE A 146 -14.46 -4.69 5.06
CA ILE A 146 -14.42 -5.01 3.63
C ILE A 146 -15.63 -5.91 3.27
N VAL A 147 -15.90 -6.93 4.07
CA VAL A 147 -17.01 -7.86 3.82
C VAL A 147 -18.35 -7.14 3.93
N GLU A 148 -18.54 -6.26 4.90
CA GLU A 148 -19.79 -5.50 5.06
C GLU A 148 -20.07 -4.58 3.88
N VAL A 149 -19.04 -3.91 3.35
CA VAL A 149 -19.19 -2.97 2.25
C VAL A 149 -19.28 -3.68 0.90
N LEU A 150 -18.49 -4.71 0.68
CA LEU A 150 -18.29 -5.32 -0.64
C LEU A 150 -18.76 -6.78 -0.74
N GLY A 151 -19.31 -7.34 0.33
CA GLY A 151 -19.59 -8.77 0.43
C GLY A 151 -20.37 -9.37 -0.75
N ALA A 152 -21.34 -8.64 -1.29
CA ALA A 152 -22.13 -9.11 -2.43
C ALA A 152 -21.31 -9.17 -3.74
N ASN A 153 -20.18 -8.49 -3.79
CA ASN A 153 -19.31 -8.39 -4.97
C ASN A 153 -17.99 -9.12 -4.82
N LEU A 154 -17.81 -9.84 -3.70
CA LEU A 154 -16.60 -10.63 -3.46
C LEU A 154 -16.73 -12.02 -4.09
N ASP A 155 -15.60 -12.54 -4.53
CA ASP A 155 -15.49 -13.93 -5.01
C ASP A 155 -15.18 -14.93 -3.88
#